data_a2964bc53a36cec015abb812acee0c2f
#
_entry.id   a2964bc53a36cec015abb812acee0c2f
#
_cell.length_a   1.000
_cell.length_b   1.000
_cell.length_c   1.000
_cell.angle_alpha   90.00
_cell.angle_beta   90.00
_cell.angle_gamma   90.00
#
_symmetry.space_group_name_H-M   'P 1'
#
loop_
_entity.id
_entity.type
_entity.pdbx_description
1 polymer ?
#
loop_
_entity_poly.entity_id
_entity_poly.type
_entity_poly.pdbx_seq_one_letter_code
_entity_poly.pdbx_strand_id
1 'polypeptide(L)'
;MIKKLRIRFIVIAMAAIVIVLAVILSGIYVVSRKNIANYSDKVLMILAKNDGAFPKDYRGDKAPGYLGLQSTDETPFDTRYFTVTYDAAGKPRKFNLVKTELVSTPEEALEYCDEAFSEKEDSGAIGDYRYLIYRDRADGGTMVLFMDCHRQIDALTSFMRSSMIFCLSAVGAICVLLILFSKRAVEPIANSYEKQRHFISDASHELKTPLAIISANNEILEMDYGENECTDAIQKQVVRMANMTKNLTTLAKIDEREIGRASCRERV
;
A
#
# COMPACT_ATOMS: atom_id res chain seq x y z
N MET A 1 -11.33 -12.96 25.95
CA MET A 1 -10.00 -13.11 25.37
C MET A 1 -10.05 -13.39 23.86
N ILE A 2 -10.69 -14.43 23.41
CA ILE A 2 -10.82 -14.88 22.01
C ILE A 2 -11.38 -13.77 21.09
N LYS A 3 -12.40 -13.01 21.53
CA LYS A 3 -12.98 -11.88 20.77
C LYS A 3 -11.96 -10.77 20.50
N LYS A 4 -11.10 -10.43 21.49
CA LYS A 4 -10.07 -9.39 21.31
C LYS A 4 -8.97 -9.84 20.35
N LEU A 5 -8.51 -11.09 20.45
CA LEU A 5 -7.51 -11.65 19.54
C LEU A 5 -8.03 -11.67 18.10
N ARG A 6 -9.27 -12.05 17.90
CA ARG A 6 -9.95 -12.05 16.60
C ARG A 6 -10.03 -10.66 15.98
N ILE A 7 -10.42 -9.66 16.78
CA ILE A 7 -10.52 -8.27 16.34
C ILE A 7 -9.13 -7.75 15.94
N ARG A 8 -8.11 -7.99 16.78
CA ARG A 8 -6.73 -7.57 16.46
C ARG A 8 -6.22 -8.21 15.15
N PHE A 9 -6.49 -9.49 14.97
CA PHE A 9 -6.12 -10.18 13.73
C PHE A 9 -6.81 -9.55 12.50
N ILE A 10 -8.11 -9.30 12.58
CA ILE A 10 -8.87 -8.66 11.50
C ILE A 10 -8.32 -7.27 11.21
N VAL A 11 -8.09 -6.45 12.25
CA VAL A 11 -7.57 -5.08 12.08
C VAL A 11 -6.20 -5.07 11.43
N ILE A 12 -5.28 -5.94 11.86
CA ILE A 12 -3.94 -6.03 11.28
C ILE A 12 -4.02 -6.49 9.81
N ALA A 13 -4.82 -7.51 9.52
CA ALA A 13 -5.00 -8.00 8.15
C ALA A 13 -5.62 -6.92 7.24
N MET A 14 -6.64 -6.22 7.72
CA MET A 14 -7.28 -5.12 6.97
C MET A 14 -6.32 -3.95 6.76
N ALA A 15 -5.55 -3.56 7.78
CA ALA A 15 -4.56 -2.50 7.66
C ALA A 15 -3.50 -2.85 6.60
N ALA A 16 -2.99 -4.09 6.61
CA ALA A 16 -2.04 -4.56 5.61
C ALA A 16 -2.60 -4.48 4.18
N ILE A 17 -3.84 -4.92 3.97
CA ILE A 17 -4.50 -4.88 2.66
C ILE A 17 -4.67 -3.43 2.19
N VAL A 18 -5.14 -2.52 3.06
CA VAL A 18 -5.33 -1.11 2.73
C VAL A 18 -4.00 -0.46 2.35
N ILE A 19 -2.92 -0.73 3.10
CA ILE A 19 -1.58 -0.19 2.79
C ILE A 19 -1.11 -0.66 1.41
N VAL A 20 -1.23 -1.95 1.11
CA VAL A 20 -0.82 -2.51 -0.18
C VAL A 20 -1.61 -1.87 -1.33
N LEU A 21 -2.94 -1.75 -1.20
CA LEU A 21 -3.78 -1.10 -2.21
C LEU A 21 -3.42 0.37 -2.40
N ALA A 22 -3.16 1.10 -1.31
CA ALA A 22 -2.75 2.50 -1.37
C ALA A 22 -1.41 2.67 -2.12
N VAL A 23 -0.44 1.80 -1.87
CA VAL A 23 0.86 1.80 -2.57
C VAL A 23 0.67 1.52 -4.07
N ILE A 24 -0.14 0.52 -4.42
CA ILE A 24 -0.42 0.17 -5.83
C ILE A 24 -1.11 1.34 -6.55
N LEU A 25 -2.19 1.89 -5.99
CA LEU A 25 -2.92 3.01 -6.61
C LEU A 25 -2.05 4.26 -6.75
N SER A 26 -1.25 4.58 -5.73
CA SER A 26 -0.30 5.69 -5.79
C SER A 26 0.77 5.47 -6.86
N GLY A 27 1.30 4.26 -6.97
CA GLY A 27 2.28 3.90 -8.01
C GLY A 27 1.69 4.04 -9.41
N ILE A 28 0.48 3.53 -9.64
CA ILE A 28 -0.22 3.67 -10.93
C ILE A 28 -0.44 5.15 -11.26
N TYR A 29 -0.89 5.96 -10.30
CA TYR A 29 -1.11 7.39 -10.50
C TYR A 29 0.18 8.12 -10.91
N VAL A 30 1.27 7.93 -10.16
CA VAL A 30 2.57 8.57 -10.43
C VAL A 30 3.12 8.15 -11.79
N VAL A 31 3.10 6.86 -12.10
CA VAL A 31 3.57 6.33 -13.39
C VAL A 31 2.71 6.87 -14.54
N SER A 32 1.39 6.89 -14.40
CA SER A 32 0.49 7.39 -15.45
C SER A 32 0.67 8.89 -15.69
N ARG A 33 0.80 9.69 -14.63
CA ARG A 33 1.08 11.15 -14.76
C ARG A 33 2.41 11.41 -15.48
N LYS A 34 3.47 10.70 -15.06
CA LYS A 34 4.79 10.82 -15.71
C LYS A 34 4.74 10.43 -17.17
N ASN A 35 3.95 9.49 -17.46
CA ASN A 35 3.78 8.95 -18.79
C ASN A 35 3.03 9.93 -19.69
N ILE A 36 1.91 10.53 -19.24
CA ILE A 36 1.22 11.59 -19.97
C ILE A 36 2.22 12.73 -20.28
N ALA A 37 2.99 13.17 -19.29
CA ALA A 37 4.00 14.20 -19.48
C ALA A 37 5.03 13.83 -20.56
N ASN A 38 5.63 12.66 -20.47
CA ASN A 38 6.63 12.18 -21.43
C ASN A 38 6.07 12.07 -22.86
N TYR A 39 4.82 11.62 -22.99
CA TYR A 39 4.14 11.56 -24.29
C TYR A 39 3.97 12.96 -24.87
N SER A 40 3.42 13.88 -24.08
CA SER A 40 3.16 15.25 -24.51
C SER A 40 4.45 15.97 -24.89
N ASP A 41 5.53 15.81 -24.11
CA ASP A 41 6.83 16.41 -24.41
C ASP A 41 7.40 15.91 -25.75
N LYS A 42 7.21 14.63 -26.06
CA LYS A 42 7.63 14.06 -27.36
C LYS A 42 6.81 14.60 -28.51
N VAL A 43 5.50 14.72 -28.34
CA VAL A 43 4.63 15.32 -29.37
C VAL A 43 4.98 16.78 -29.58
N LEU A 44 5.17 17.56 -28.51
CA LEU A 44 5.59 18.96 -28.58
C LEU A 44 6.95 19.12 -29.32
N MET A 45 7.89 18.20 -29.08
CA MET A 45 9.17 18.20 -29.78
C MET A 45 9.03 17.89 -31.27
N ILE A 46 8.13 17.00 -31.67
CA ILE A 46 7.82 16.73 -33.09
C ILE A 46 7.26 17.98 -33.76
N LEU A 47 6.30 18.64 -33.11
CA LEU A 47 5.70 19.87 -33.58
C LEU A 47 6.75 21.00 -33.69
N ALA A 48 7.61 21.15 -32.69
CA ALA A 48 8.66 22.16 -32.65
C ALA A 48 9.65 22.04 -33.81
N LYS A 49 10.10 20.80 -34.10
CA LYS A 49 11.01 20.50 -35.20
C LYS A 49 10.37 20.66 -36.56
N ASN A 50 9.07 20.70 -36.67
CA ASN A 50 8.33 20.81 -37.95
C ASN A 50 7.48 22.11 -38.00
N ASP A 51 8.06 23.22 -37.52
CA ASP A 51 7.50 24.59 -37.57
C ASP A 51 6.06 24.70 -37.01
N GLY A 52 5.77 24.00 -35.91
CA GLY A 52 4.49 24.06 -35.19
C GLY A 52 3.36 23.26 -35.85
N ALA A 53 3.68 22.32 -36.72
CA ALA A 53 2.71 21.43 -37.34
C ALA A 53 3.22 19.99 -37.34
N PHE A 54 2.35 19.01 -37.53
CA PHE A 54 2.76 17.64 -37.78
C PHE A 54 3.34 17.49 -39.19
N PRO A 55 4.36 16.64 -39.37
CA PRO A 55 4.85 16.29 -40.69
C PRO A 55 3.74 15.73 -41.60
N LYS A 56 3.76 16.06 -42.90
CA LYS A 56 2.74 15.54 -43.84
C LYS A 56 2.79 14.02 -43.98
N ASP A 57 3.96 13.43 -43.78
CA ASP A 57 4.21 11.98 -43.87
C ASP A 57 4.27 11.36 -42.47
N TYR A 58 3.55 11.95 -41.49
CA TYR A 58 3.49 11.43 -40.12
C TYR A 58 2.91 10.02 -40.13
N ARG A 59 3.69 9.05 -39.64
CA ARG A 59 3.24 7.68 -39.38
C ARG A 59 3.45 7.36 -37.91
N GLY A 60 2.40 6.85 -37.30
CA GLY A 60 2.39 6.53 -35.88
C GLY A 60 3.42 5.49 -35.44
N ASP A 61 3.90 4.65 -36.34
CA ASP A 61 4.95 3.66 -36.11
C ASP A 61 6.33 4.25 -35.80
N LYS A 62 6.57 5.50 -36.22
CA LYS A 62 7.82 6.24 -35.98
C LYS A 62 7.84 7.09 -34.72
N ALA A 63 6.69 7.29 -34.09
CA ALA A 63 6.61 8.00 -32.83
C ALA A 63 6.68 7.02 -31.65
N PRO A 64 7.47 7.31 -30.60
CA PRO A 64 7.58 6.41 -29.47
C PRO A 64 6.23 6.24 -28.79
N GLY A 65 5.71 5.02 -28.84
CA GLY A 65 4.46 4.62 -28.19
C GLY A 65 4.55 4.73 -26.69
N TYR A 66 3.41 4.90 -26.09
CA TYR A 66 3.22 5.04 -24.65
C TYR A 66 2.18 4.03 -24.15
N LEU A 67 2.56 3.14 -23.20
CA LEU A 67 1.68 2.19 -22.47
C LEU A 67 0.47 1.68 -23.26
N GLY A 68 0.68 1.11 -24.47
CA GLY A 68 -0.40 0.60 -25.32
C GLY A 68 -1.17 1.68 -26.09
N LEU A 69 -0.94 2.98 -25.86
CA LEU A 69 -1.33 4.07 -26.74
C LEU A 69 -0.19 4.26 -27.75
N GLN A 70 -0.20 3.46 -28.78
CA GLN A 70 0.65 3.73 -29.93
C GLN A 70 0.22 5.06 -30.54
N SER A 71 1.20 5.91 -30.84
CA SER A 71 0.98 7.03 -31.75
C SER A 71 0.44 6.44 -33.04
N THR A 72 -0.77 6.76 -33.39
CA THR A 72 -1.44 6.28 -34.60
C THR A 72 -1.34 7.34 -35.69
N ASP A 73 -1.63 6.96 -36.91
CA ASP A 73 -1.76 7.91 -38.02
C ASP A 73 -2.86 8.97 -37.76
N GLU A 74 -3.72 8.74 -36.77
CA GLU A 74 -4.78 9.66 -36.31
C GLU A 74 -4.29 10.67 -35.27
N THR A 75 -3.11 10.46 -34.66
CA THR A 75 -2.54 11.36 -33.62
C THR A 75 -2.56 12.85 -34.04
N PRO A 76 -2.23 13.24 -35.28
CA PRO A 76 -2.31 14.63 -35.72
C PRO A 76 -3.71 15.21 -35.70
N PHE A 77 -4.74 14.40 -35.80
CA PHE A 77 -6.15 14.81 -35.79
C PHE A 77 -6.71 14.90 -34.36
N ASP A 78 -6.25 14.04 -33.47
CA ASP A 78 -6.72 13.95 -32.08
C ASP A 78 -5.96 14.88 -31.14
N THR A 79 -4.75 15.35 -31.55
CA THR A 79 -3.95 16.23 -30.69
C THR A 79 -4.45 17.66 -30.77
N ARG A 80 -4.83 18.20 -29.61
CA ARG A 80 -5.20 19.59 -29.45
C ARG A 80 -3.97 20.37 -28.98
N TYR A 81 -3.60 21.40 -29.73
CA TYR A 81 -2.44 22.21 -29.41
C TYR A 81 -2.56 23.60 -30.01
N PHE A 82 -1.81 24.57 -29.45
CA PHE A 82 -1.60 25.86 -30.06
C PHE A 82 -0.14 26.26 -29.99
N THR A 83 0.26 27.17 -30.87
CA THR A 83 1.64 27.64 -30.92
C THR A 83 1.70 29.13 -31.11
N VAL A 84 2.64 29.77 -30.43
CA VAL A 84 2.97 31.19 -30.58
C VAL A 84 4.44 31.29 -31.00
N THR A 85 4.70 31.96 -32.12
CA THR A 85 6.07 32.17 -32.62
C THR A 85 6.48 33.63 -32.40
N TYR A 86 7.62 33.80 -31.79
CA TYR A 86 8.27 35.09 -31.52
C TYR A 86 9.43 35.29 -32.49
N ASP A 87 9.66 36.52 -32.90
CA ASP A 87 10.84 36.90 -33.67
C ASP A 87 12.09 36.99 -32.77
N ALA A 88 13.25 37.28 -33.37
CA ALA A 88 14.51 37.45 -32.65
C ALA A 88 14.50 38.67 -31.69
N ALA A 89 13.57 39.60 -31.88
CA ALA A 89 13.38 40.77 -31.02
C ALA A 89 12.39 40.47 -29.85
N GLY A 90 11.87 39.25 -29.75
CA GLY A 90 10.91 38.85 -28.70
C GLY A 90 9.49 39.35 -28.95
N LYS A 91 9.14 39.76 -30.18
CA LYS A 91 7.78 40.16 -30.52
C LYS A 91 6.97 39.00 -31.08
N PRO A 92 5.71 38.79 -30.66
CA PRO A 92 4.87 37.74 -31.22
C PRO A 92 4.58 38.02 -32.70
N ARG A 93 4.85 37.01 -33.54
CA ARG A 93 4.75 37.12 -35.01
C ARG A 93 3.61 36.28 -35.59
N LYS A 94 3.43 35.05 -35.09
CA LYS A 94 2.47 34.10 -35.66
C LYS A 94 1.78 33.31 -34.55
N PHE A 95 0.45 33.25 -34.66
CA PHE A 95 -0.41 32.43 -33.79
C PHE A 95 -1.02 31.32 -34.60
N ASN A 96 -0.96 30.10 -34.09
CA ASN A 96 -1.67 28.95 -34.64
C ASN A 96 -2.61 28.41 -33.54
N LEU A 97 -3.87 28.83 -33.56
CA LEU A 97 -4.90 28.50 -32.57
C LEU A 97 -5.95 27.54 -33.13
N VAL A 98 -5.75 27.02 -34.35
CA VAL A 98 -6.76 26.26 -35.11
C VAL A 98 -7.15 24.94 -34.46
N LYS A 99 -6.29 24.38 -33.61
CA LYS A 99 -6.49 23.06 -33.00
C LYS A 99 -6.76 23.12 -31.49
N THR A 100 -7.27 24.22 -30.99
CA THR A 100 -7.67 24.34 -29.60
C THR A 100 -9.07 24.94 -29.48
N GLU A 101 -9.84 24.51 -28.50
CA GLU A 101 -11.16 25.08 -28.17
C GLU A 101 -11.11 25.98 -26.95
N LEU A 102 -10.03 25.91 -26.15
CA LEU A 102 -9.89 26.59 -24.87
C LEU A 102 -9.19 27.95 -24.96
N VAL A 103 -8.40 28.17 -26.00
CA VAL A 103 -7.74 29.46 -26.31
C VAL A 103 -8.30 29.97 -27.61
N SER A 104 -9.19 30.92 -27.51
CA SER A 104 -9.94 31.45 -28.68
C SER A 104 -9.34 32.74 -29.22
N THR A 105 -8.54 33.46 -28.41
CA THR A 105 -7.98 34.74 -28.76
C THR A 105 -6.45 34.75 -28.66
N PRO A 106 -5.76 35.59 -29.47
CA PRO A 106 -4.32 35.77 -29.33
C PRO A 106 -3.91 36.29 -27.94
N GLU A 107 -4.75 37.10 -27.31
CA GLU A 107 -4.51 37.68 -25.97
C GLU A 107 -4.42 36.56 -24.91
N GLU A 108 -5.37 35.65 -24.92
CA GLU A 108 -5.35 34.46 -24.03
C GLU A 108 -4.09 33.60 -24.27
N ALA A 109 -3.70 33.41 -25.53
CA ALA A 109 -2.49 32.66 -25.85
C ALA A 109 -1.20 33.31 -25.31
N LEU A 110 -1.16 34.66 -25.30
CA LEU A 110 -0.02 35.41 -24.75
C LEU A 110 0.03 35.29 -23.22
N GLU A 111 -1.09 35.27 -22.51
CA GLU A 111 -1.13 35.09 -21.07
C GLU A 111 -0.48 33.73 -20.66
N TYR A 112 -0.81 32.65 -21.37
CA TYR A 112 -0.13 31.36 -21.18
C TYR A 112 1.36 31.42 -21.51
N CYS A 113 1.75 32.15 -22.55
CA CYS A 113 3.17 32.32 -22.88
C CYS A 113 3.93 33.11 -21.82
N ASP A 114 3.35 34.17 -21.25
CA ASP A 114 3.96 34.95 -20.20
C ASP A 114 4.15 34.12 -18.92
N GLU A 115 3.17 33.27 -18.59
CA GLU A 115 3.29 32.30 -17.50
C GLU A 115 4.42 31.30 -17.78
N ALA A 116 4.50 30.73 -18.99
CA ALA A 116 5.57 29.81 -19.37
C ALA A 116 6.96 30.43 -19.32
N PHE A 117 7.10 31.71 -19.72
CA PHE A 117 8.38 32.42 -19.65
C PHE A 117 8.77 32.79 -18.20
N SER A 118 7.81 32.84 -17.27
CA SER A 118 8.09 33.06 -15.85
C SER A 118 8.66 31.83 -15.15
N GLU A 119 8.44 30.66 -15.73
CA GLU A 119 8.98 29.39 -15.23
C GLU A 119 10.48 29.27 -15.55
N LYS A 120 11.19 28.49 -14.71
CA LYS A 120 12.65 28.29 -14.88
C LYS A 120 13.05 27.29 -15.97
N GLU A 121 12.10 26.47 -16.38
CA GLU A 121 12.34 25.36 -17.30
C GLU A 121 11.71 25.64 -18.65
N ASP A 122 12.39 25.23 -19.72
CA ASP A 122 11.88 25.38 -21.10
C ASP A 122 10.74 24.39 -21.43
N SER A 123 10.40 23.49 -20.53
CA SER A 123 9.26 22.58 -20.64
C SER A 123 8.60 22.33 -19.30
N GLY A 124 7.28 22.25 -19.28
CA GLY A 124 6.55 22.11 -18.01
C GLY A 124 5.06 21.88 -18.22
N ALA A 125 4.29 22.18 -17.17
CA ALA A 125 2.84 22.13 -17.20
C ALA A 125 2.26 23.39 -16.57
N ILE A 126 1.27 23.97 -17.23
CA ILE A 126 0.48 25.11 -16.75
C ILE A 126 -0.98 24.68 -16.81
N GLY A 127 -1.58 24.49 -15.63
CA GLY A 127 -2.90 23.87 -15.55
C GLY A 127 -2.95 22.49 -16.21
N ASP A 128 -3.83 22.29 -17.16
CA ASP A 128 -3.97 21.05 -17.94
C ASP A 128 -3.16 21.06 -19.25
N TYR A 129 -2.37 22.10 -19.50
CA TYR A 129 -1.48 22.21 -20.65
C TYR A 129 -0.07 21.76 -20.33
N ARG A 130 0.54 21.03 -21.28
CA ARG A 130 2.00 20.86 -21.33
C ARG A 130 2.55 21.91 -22.29
N TYR A 131 3.67 22.55 -21.90
CA TYR A 131 4.32 23.53 -22.76
C TYR A 131 5.76 23.15 -23.06
N LEU A 132 6.24 23.68 -24.20
CA LEU A 132 7.64 23.61 -24.64
C LEU A 132 8.04 24.94 -25.24
N ILE A 133 9.10 25.55 -24.72
CA ILE A 133 9.76 26.72 -25.28
C ILE A 133 10.91 26.24 -26.14
N TYR A 134 10.76 26.36 -27.46
CA TYR A 134 11.76 25.91 -28.42
C TYR A 134 12.52 27.10 -29.00
N ARG A 135 13.82 27.21 -28.66
CA ARG A 135 14.71 28.33 -29.05
C ARG A 135 15.67 28.02 -30.20
N ASP A 136 15.80 26.73 -30.54
CA ASP A 136 16.72 26.29 -31.58
C ASP A 136 16.11 26.38 -32.99
N ARG A 137 15.72 27.61 -33.36
CA ARG A 137 15.17 27.92 -34.69
C ARG A 137 16.20 28.56 -35.57
N ALA A 138 16.19 28.20 -36.86
CA ALA A 138 17.12 28.75 -37.88
C ALA A 138 16.99 30.28 -38.10
N ASP A 139 15.79 30.86 -37.74
CA ASP A 139 15.52 32.28 -37.84
C ASP A 139 15.89 33.08 -36.57
N GLY A 140 16.47 32.43 -35.57
CA GLY A 140 16.81 33.01 -34.26
C GLY A 140 15.60 33.37 -33.39
N GLY A 141 14.39 33.05 -33.81
CA GLY A 141 13.17 33.26 -33.06
C GLY A 141 12.91 32.17 -32.04
N THR A 142 11.91 32.39 -31.19
CA THR A 142 11.45 31.42 -30.19
C THR A 142 10.03 30.96 -30.53
N MET A 143 9.76 29.67 -30.40
CA MET A 143 8.43 29.12 -30.51
C MET A 143 7.98 28.56 -29.17
N VAL A 144 6.81 28.97 -28.69
CA VAL A 144 6.17 28.38 -27.54
C VAL A 144 5.00 27.52 -28.01
N LEU A 145 5.01 26.28 -27.59
CA LEU A 145 4.01 25.29 -27.97
C LEU A 145 3.28 24.83 -26.72
N PHE A 146 1.98 24.69 -26.83
CA PHE A 146 1.14 24.16 -25.78
C PHE A 146 0.31 22.98 -26.29
N MET A 147 0.26 21.91 -25.53
CA MET A 147 -0.57 20.74 -25.82
C MET A 147 -1.60 20.57 -24.72
N ASP A 148 -2.86 20.48 -25.12
CA ASP A 148 -3.98 20.21 -24.22
C ASP A 148 -3.95 18.74 -23.76
N CYS A 149 -3.78 18.55 -22.46
CA CYS A 149 -3.76 17.24 -21.80
C CYS A 149 -5.02 16.98 -20.95
N HIS A 150 -6.02 17.88 -21.00
CA HIS A 150 -7.25 17.82 -20.20
C HIS A 150 -7.93 16.44 -20.33
N ARG A 151 -8.15 15.96 -21.55
CA ARG A 151 -8.79 14.64 -21.81
C ARG A 151 -8.03 13.49 -21.18
N GLN A 152 -6.69 13.49 -21.26
CA GLN A 152 -5.84 12.45 -20.69
C GLN A 152 -5.86 12.49 -19.15
N ILE A 153 -5.84 13.70 -18.59
CA ILE A 153 -5.91 13.91 -17.14
C ILE A 153 -7.29 13.51 -16.61
N ASP A 154 -8.36 13.88 -17.30
CA ASP A 154 -9.72 13.48 -16.95
C ASP A 154 -9.94 11.97 -17.04
N ALA A 155 -9.42 11.34 -18.08
CA ALA A 155 -9.46 9.88 -18.20
C ALA A 155 -8.73 9.21 -17.03
N LEU A 156 -7.54 9.71 -16.66
CA LEU A 156 -6.80 9.20 -15.51
C LEU A 156 -7.57 9.39 -14.20
N THR A 157 -8.13 10.58 -13.96
CA THR A 157 -8.89 10.87 -12.73
C THR A 157 -10.16 10.04 -12.62
N SER A 158 -10.86 9.84 -13.75
CA SER A 158 -12.03 8.96 -13.82
C SER A 158 -11.66 7.50 -13.56
N PHE A 159 -10.56 7.03 -14.14
CA PHE A 159 -10.02 5.70 -13.86
C PHE A 159 -9.65 5.54 -12.38
N MET A 160 -8.97 6.52 -11.78
CA MET A 160 -8.62 6.49 -10.36
C MET A 160 -9.87 6.46 -9.47
N ARG A 161 -10.88 7.26 -9.79
CA ARG A 161 -12.16 7.30 -9.05
C ARG A 161 -12.87 5.94 -9.11
N SER A 162 -12.98 5.36 -10.29
CA SER A 162 -13.58 4.03 -10.47
C SER A 162 -12.79 2.96 -9.72
N SER A 163 -11.46 2.96 -9.83
CA SER A 163 -10.57 2.04 -9.12
C SER A 163 -10.72 2.16 -7.61
N MET A 164 -10.88 3.37 -7.07
CA MET A 164 -11.09 3.60 -5.65
C MET A 164 -12.42 2.98 -5.16
N ILE A 165 -13.50 3.11 -5.94
CA ILE A 165 -14.80 2.50 -5.62
C ILE A 165 -14.69 0.97 -5.61
N PHE A 166 -14.03 0.38 -6.62
CA PHE A 166 -13.80 -1.07 -6.66
C PHE A 166 -12.92 -1.55 -5.51
N CYS A 167 -11.84 -0.85 -5.19
CA CYS A 167 -10.99 -1.19 -4.05
C CYS A 167 -11.76 -1.12 -2.72
N LEU A 168 -12.59 -0.09 -2.52
CA LEU A 168 -13.39 0.06 -1.30
C LEU A 168 -14.41 -1.08 -1.16
N SER A 169 -15.07 -1.46 -2.25
CA SER A 169 -16.02 -2.58 -2.27
C SER A 169 -15.32 -3.91 -1.99
N ALA A 170 -14.12 -4.13 -2.57
CA ALA A 170 -13.33 -5.33 -2.33
C ALA A 170 -12.85 -5.42 -0.87
N VAL A 171 -12.38 -4.31 -0.29
CA VAL A 171 -12.00 -4.24 1.13
C VAL A 171 -13.20 -4.56 2.02
N GLY A 172 -14.38 -4.04 1.70
CA GLY A 172 -15.63 -4.36 2.41
C GLY A 172 -15.99 -5.85 2.32
N ALA A 173 -15.91 -6.44 1.15
CA ALA A 173 -16.17 -7.87 0.95
C ALA A 173 -15.17 -8.75 1.72
N ILE A 174 -13.88 -8.42 1.66
CA ILE A 174 -12.83 -9.13 2.42
C ILE A 174 -13.08 -9.01 3.94
N CYS A 175 -13.48 -7.83 4.42
CA CYS A 175 -13.82 -7.62 5.82
C CYS A 175 -14.96 -8.56 6.26
N VAL A 176 -16.04 -8.65 5.49
CA VAL A 176 -17.16 -9.56 5.76
C VAL A 176 -16.67 -11.01 5.77
N LEU A 177 -15.89 -11.44 4.79
CA LEU A 177 -15.33 -12.80 4.75
C LEU A 177 -14.44 -13.07 5.97
N LEU A 178 -13.57 -12.15 6.36
CA LEU A 178 -12.73 -12.30 7.56
C LEU A 178 -13.56 -12.42 8.83
N ILE A 179 -14.66 -11.67 8.96
CA ILE A 179 -15.57 -11.78 10.11
C ILE A 179 -16.24 -13.16 10.14
N LEU A 180 -16.71 -13.66 9.02
CA LEU A 180 -17.38 -14.95 8.92
C LEU A 180 -16.42 -16.12 9.19
N PHE A 181 -15.23 -16.10 8.56
CA PHE A 181 -14.27 -17.20 8.67
C PHE A 181 -13.43 -17.13 9.97
N SER A 182 -13.21 -15.94 10.54
CA SER A 182 -12.36 -15.81 11.74
C SER A 182 -12.93 -16.56 12.95
N LYS A 183 -14.25 -16.72 13.03
CA LYS A 183 -14.90 -17.51 14.08
C LYS A 183 -14.49 -19.00 13.94
N ARG A 184 -14.51 -19.50 12.73
CA ARG A 184 -14.21 -20.90 12.42
C ARG A 184 -12.72 -21.26 12.51
N ALA A 185 -11.83 -20.27 12.25
CA ALA A 185 -10.39 -20.44 12.32
C ALA A 185 -9.82 -20.32 13.75
N VAL A 186 -10.38 -19.41 14.56
CA VAL A 186 -9.84 -19.12 15.91
C VAL A 186 -10.42 -20.05 16.98
N GLU A 187 -11.66 -20.50 16.83
CA GLU A 187 -12.35 -21.36 17.79
C GLU A 187 -11.62 -22.70 18.08
N PRO A 188 -11.09 -23.45 17.08
CA PRO A 188 -10.34 -24.67 17.34
C PRO A 188 -9.06 -24.43 18.15
N ILE A 189 -8.35 -23.35 17.88
CA ILE A 189 -7.11 -22.99 18.60
C ILE A 189 -7.42 -22.69 20.06
N ALA A 190 -8.46 -21.91 20.29
CA ALA A 190 -8.91 -21.57 21.64
C ALA A 190 -9.35 -22.79 22.44
N ASN A 191 -10.14 -23.68 21.83
CA ASN A 191 -10.60 -24.92 22.46
C ASN A 191 -9.43 -25.89 22.73
N SER A 192 -8.45 -25.95 21.84
CA SER A 192 -7.24 -26.76 22.04
C SER A 192 -6.42 -26.25 23.24
N TYR A 193 -6.27 -24.93 23.34
CA TYR A 193 -5.55 -24.28 24.46
C TYR A 193 -6.27 -24.52 25.81
N GLU A 194 -7.59 -24.44 25.84
CA GLU A 194 -8.40 -24.69 27.02
C GLU A 194 -8.32 -26.16 27.46
N LYS A 195 -8.39 -27.08 26.50
CA LYS A 195 -8.20 -28.53 26.76
C LYS A 195 -6.81 -28.83 27.32
N GLN A 196 -5.77 -28.25 26.75
CA GLN A 196 -4.38 -28.41 27.23
C GLN A 196 -4.24 -27.90 28.67
N ARG A 197 -4.88 -26.79 29.01
CA ARG A 197 -4.89 -26.22 30.37
C ARG A 197 -5.59 -27.11 31.36
N HIS A 198 -6.77 -27.61 31.01
CA HIS A 198 -7.49 -28.57 31.84
C HIS A 198 -6.68 -29.84 32.08
N PHE A 199 -6.07 -30.37 31.00
CA PHE A 199 -5.19 -31.55 31.10
C PHE A 199 -4.03 -31.32 32.08
N ILE A 200 -3.33 -30.19 32.01
CA ILE A 200 -2.22 -29.86 32.92
C ILE A 200 -2.70 -29.76 34.36
N SER A 201 -3.87 -29.13 34.59
CA SER A 201 -4.47 -28.99 35.90
C SER A 201 -4.84 -30.36 36.51
N ASP A 202 -5.55 -31.18 35.72
CA ASP A 202 -6.01 -32.48 36.15
C ASP A 202 -4.85 -33.45 36.39
N ALA A 203 -3.86 -33.47 35.45
CA ALA A 203 -2.64 -34.26 35.65
C ALA A 203 -1.89 -33.84 36.92
N SER A 204 -1.87 -32.55 37.24
CA SER A 204 -1.18 -32.06 38.43
C SER A 204 -1.92 -32.48 39.71
N HIS A 205 -3.24 -32.56 39.70
CA HIS A 205 -4.03 -33.08 40.83
C HIS A 205 -3.89 -34.59 40.97
N GLU A 206 -3.97 -35.32 39.86
CA GLU A 206 -3.83 -36.78 39.85
C GLU A 206 -2.42 -37.28 40.25
N LEU A 207 -1.37 -36.47 40.01
CA LEU A 207 -0.01 -36.77 40.44
C LEU A 207 0.25 -36.45 41.93
N LYS A 208 -0.43 -35.47 42.51
CA LYS A 208 -0.24 -35.14 43.94
C LYS A 208 -0.62 -36.26 44.89
N THR A 209 -1.72 -36.94 44.63
CA THR A 209 -2.24 -38.01 45.49
C THR A 209 -1.26 -39.20 45.59
N PRO A 210 -0.76 -39.83 44.47
CA PRO A 210 0.20 -40.93 44.58
C PRO A 210 1.53 -40.49 45.19
N LEU A 211 1.98 -39.23 44.91
CA LEU A 211 3.21 -38.72 45.54
C LEU A 211 3.06 -38.57 47.06
N ALA A 212 1.91 -38.11 47.55
CA ALA A 212 1.65 -38.04 48.97
C ALA A 212 1.61 -39.41 49.64
N ILE A 213 1.03 -40.43 48.96
CA ILE A 213 1.02 -41.83 49.45
C ILE A 213 2.44 -42.40 49.52
N ILE A 214 3.25 -42.18 48.48
CA ILE A 214 4.66 -42.62 48.44
C ILE A 214 5.44 -41.94 49.56
N SER A 215 5.27 -40.61 49.76
CA SER A 215 5.94 -39.90 50.86
C SER A 215 5.57 -40.44 52.25
N ALA A 216 4.26 -40.67 52.49
CA ALA A 216 3.81 -41.24 53.77
C ALA A 216 4.32 -42.65 54.02
N ASN A 217 4.33 -43.52 53.00
CA ASN A 217 4.87 -44.85 53.14
C ASN A 217 6.40 -44.83 53.35
N ASN A 218 7.11 -43.91 52.74
CA ASN A 218 8.55 -43.72 52.96
C ASN A 218 8.84 -43.26 54.41
N GLU A 219 8.03 -42.35 54.95
CA GLU A 219 8.13 -41.89 56.33
C GLU A 219 7.89 -43.03 57.32
N ILE A 220 6.92 -43.93 57.08
CA ILE A 220 6.69 -45.13 57.86
C ILE A 220 7.91 -46.09 57.83
N LEU A 221 8.49 -46.31 56.65
CA LEU A 221 9.69 -47.12 56.50
C LEU A 221 10.89 -46.58 57.27
N GLU A 222 11.05 -45.23 57.30
CA GLU A 222 12.07 -44.57 58.08
C GLU A 222 11.85 -44.70 59.57
N MET A 223 10.61 -44.70 60.08
CA MET A 223 10.26 -44.91 61.46
C MET A 223 10.55 -46.37 61.89
N ASP A 224 10.23 -47.35 61.06
CA ASP A 224 10.35 -48.76 61.42
C ASP A 224 11.76 -49.34 61.28
N TYR A 225 12.54 -48.86 60.29
CA TYR A 225 13.85 -49.38 59.96
C TYR A 225 15.01 -48.40 60.05
N GLY A 226 14.74 -47.15 60.44
CA GLY A 226 15.69 -46.07 60.49
C GLY A 226 15.99 -45.45 59.11
N GLU A 227 16.58 -44.24 59.14
CA GLU A 227 17.03 -43.57 57.90
C GLU A 227 18.13 -44.40 57.24
N ASN A 228 17.98 -44.68 55.94
CA ASN A 228 19.00 -45.32 55.12
C ASN A 228 19.08 -44.63 53.71
N GLU A 229 20.15 -44.94 52.98
CA GLU A 229 20.41 -44.28 51.68
C GLU A 229 19.25 -44.47 50.68
N CYS A 230 18.49 -45.60 50.77
CA CYS A 230 17.38 -45.86 49.88
C CYS A 230 16.17 -44.99 50.21
N THR A 231 15.76 -44.86 51.48
CA THR A 231 14.63 -44.05 51.93
C THR A 231 14.93 -42.56 51.66
N ASP A 232 16.14 -42.10 51.89
CA ASP A 232 16.58 -40.72 51.59
C ASP A 232 16.52 -40.44 50.06
N ALA A 233 16.96 -41.41 49.24
CA ALA A 233 16.89 -41.32 47.81
C ALA A 233 15.44 -41.24 47.27
N ILE A 234 14.52 -42.05 47.82
CA ILE A 234 13.08 -42.02 47.51
C ILE A 234 12.50 -40.67 47.87
N GLN A 235 12.75 -40.16 49.09
CA GLN A 235 12.22 -38.89 49.57
C GLN A 235 12.68 -37.74 48.68
N LYS A 236 13.96 -37.69 48.29
CA LYS A 236 14.49 -36.69 47.36
C LYS A 236 13.77 -36.71 46.00
N GLN A 237 13.46 -37.91 45.47
CA GLN A 237 12.74 -37.99 44.19
C GLN A 237 11.26 -37.56 44.33
N VAL A 238 10.59 -37.91 45.43
CA VAL A 238 9.22 -37.49 45.69
C VAL A 238 9.12 -35.95 45.79
N VAL A 239 10.04 -35.32 46.54
CA VAL A 239 10.10 -33.84 46.64
C VAL A 239 10.39 -33.22 45.29
N ARG A 240 11.29 -33.79 44.49
CA ARG A 240 11.58 -33.30 43.15
C ARG A 240 10.37 -33.38 42.24
N MET A 241 9.61 -34.46 42.23
CA MET A 241 8.40 -34.64 41.42
C MET A 241 7.29 -33.71 41.90
N ALA A 242 7.11 -33.49 43.21
CA ALA A 242 6.13 -32.57 43.79
C ALA A 242 6.45 -31.10 43.32
N ASN A 243 7.73 -30.74 43.32
CA ASN A 243 8.15 -29.42 42.83
C ASN A 243 7.93 -29.24 41.34
N MET A 244 8.18 -30.25 40.53
CA MET A 244 7.90 -30.23 39.06
C MET A 244 6.39 -30.05 38.80
N THR A 245 5.53 -30.77 39.51
CA THR A 245 4.07 -30.67 39.38
C THR A 245 3.56 -29.26 39.81
N LYS A 246 4.13 -28.71 40.88
CA LYS A 246 3.85 -27.35 41.32
C LYS A 246 4.26 -26.31 40.27
N ASN A 247 5.43 -26.50 39.67
CA ASN A 247 5.92 -25.60 38.63
C ASN A 247 5.05 -25.66 37.36
N LEU A 248 4.62 -26.85 36.91
CA LEU A 248 3.68 -27.01 35.80
C LEU A 248 2.36 -26.30 36.06
N THR A 249 1.80 -26.44 37.24
CA THR A 249 0.55 -25.75 37.61
C THR A 249 0.73 -24.22 37.69
N THR A 250 1.90 -23.77 38.15
CA THR A 250 2.23 -22.35 38.23
C THR A 250 2.40 -21.73 36.82
N LEU A 251 3.07 -22.42 35.91
CA LEU A 251 3.17 -22.00 34.51
C LEU A 251 1.80 -21.87 33.85
N ALA A 252 0.92 -22.86 34.03
CA ALA A 252 -0.46 -22.81 33.54
C ALA A 252 -1.26 -21.62 34.10
N LYS A 253 -0.98 -21.17 35.33
CA LYS A 253 -1.61 -20.01 35.99
C LYS A 253 -0.96 -18.66 35.64
N ILE A 254 0.35 -18.60 35.33
CA ILE A 254 1.03 -17.37 34.96
C ILE A 254 0.55 -16.91 33.59
N ASP A 255 0.37 -17.83 32.63
CA ASP A 255 -0.24 -17.53 31.33
C ASP A 255 -1.62 -16.87 31.48
N GLU A 256 -2.38 -17.20 32.53
CA GLU A 256 -3.66 -16.56 32.85
C GLU A 256 -3.50 -15.11 33.31
N ARG A 257 -2.45 -14.83 34.12
CA ARG A 257 -2.20 -13.47 34.67
C ARG A 257 -1.59 -12.51 33.68
N GLU A 258 -0.70 -12.93 32.81
CA GLU A 258 -0.17 -12.08 31.72
C GLU A 258 -1.24 -11.70 30.72
N ILE A 259 -2.09 -12.64 30.38
CA ILE A 259 -3.24 -12.43 29.50
C ILE A 259 -4.30 -11.51 30.15
N GLY A 260 -4.50 -11.63 31.48
CA GLY A 260 -5.40 -10.74 32.27
C GLY A 260 -4.83 -9.32 32.42
N ARG A 261 -3.52 -9.15 32.63
CA ARG A 261 -2.86 -7.84 32.79
C ARG A 261 -2.82 -7.03 31.51
N ALA A 262 -2.61 -7.67 30.35
CA ALA A 262 -2.73 -7.00 29.05
C ALA A 262 -4.15 -6.43 28.83
N SER A 263 -5.17 -7.03 29.46
CA SER A 263 -6.55 -6.56 29.43
C SER A 263 -6.86 -5.37 30.34
N CYS A 264 -6.11 -5.18 31.44
CA CYS A 264 -6.31 -4.06 32.37
C CYS A 264 -5.55 -2.78 31.98
N ARG A 265 -4.43 -2.91 31.27
CA ARG A 265 -3.59 -1.76 30.88
C ARG A 265 -4.17 -0.92 29.73
N GLU A 266 -5.21 -1.42 29.07
CA GLU A 266 -5.91 -0.73 27.96
C GLU A 266 -7.20 0.00 28.38
N ARG A 267 -7.46 0.14 29.68
CA ARG A 267 -8.66 0.82 30.21
C ARG A 267 -8.36 2.16 30.91
N VAL A 268 -7.14 2.72 30.72
CA VAL A 268 -6.79 4.07 31.20
C VAL A 268 -6.51 4.98 30.00
#